data_6d29f7e19e485c10cf7e501c575a60ff
#
_entry.id   6d29f7e19e485c10cf7e501c575a60ff
#
_cell.length_a   1.000
_cell.length_b   1.000
_cell.length_c   1.000
_cell.angle_alpha   90.00
_cell.angle_beta   90.00
_cell.angle_gamma   90.00
#
_symmetry.space_group_name_H-M   'P 1'
#
loop_
_entity.id
_entity.type
_entity.pdbx_description
1 polymer ?
#
loop_
_entity_poly.entity_id
_entity_poly.type
_entity_poly.pdbx_seq_one_letter_code
_entity_poly.pdbx_strand_id
1 'polypeptide(L)'
;LRKINGPSLHDSFFVDHARHSRLLDSIVDLMGPDVKLFGDQLFMKPPGGIEKTYHQDCPYFSIEPMAMITAWVALDDVTEENGCMYVVPGSHKIGAVDHSEPWMVGQRRDMKIPDSAIDLQRERAITLRAGGCSFHHGLTQHRSGPNRTDRFRRGLATHYMTARSQWTGGPDEQ
;
A
#
# COMPACT_ATOMS: atom_id res chain seq x y z
N LEU A 1 -0.84 18.82 2.65
CA LEU A 1 -1.63 17.64 2.31
C LEU A 1 -0.67 16.46 2.12
N ARG A 2 -0.98 15.33 2.75
CA ARG A 2 -0.10 14.15 2.74
C ARG A 2 -0.72 12.95 2.00
N LYS A 3 -2.03 12.83 2.04
CA LYS A 3 -2.78 11.73 1.44
C LYS A 3 -4.20 12.18 1.07
N ILE A 4 -4.70 11.69 -0.06
CA ILE A 4 -6.11 11.73 -0.44
C ILE A 4 -6.60 10.28 -0.47
N ASN A 5 -7.68 9.99 0.24
CA ASN A 5 -8.34 8.68 0.21
C ASN A 5 -9.47 8.73 -0.83
N GLY A 6 -9.62 7.64 -1.58
CA GLY A 6 -10.70 7.44 -2.53
C GLY A 6 -10.80 8.49 -3.62
N PRO A 7 -9.71 8.91 -4.28
CA PRO A 7 -9.82 9.87 -5.39
C PRO A 7 -10.76 9.38 -6.49
N SER A 8 -10.89 8.07 -6.70
CA SER A 8 -11.84 7.47 -7.65
C SER A 8 -13.32 7.73 -7.32
N LEU A 9 -13.64 8.09 -6.09
CA LEU A 9 -14.98 8.48 -5.70
C LEU A 9 -15.36 9.90 -6.15
N HIS A 10 -14.37 10.69 -6.57
CA HIS A 10 -14.53 12.11 -6.88
C HIS A 10 -14.20 12.47 -8.32
N ASP A 11 -13.37 11.66 -9.00
CA ASP A 11 -12.93 11.91 -10.37
C ASP A 11 -12.79 10.58 -11.13
N SER A 12 -13.52 10.50 -12.26
CA SER A 12 -13.53 9.31 -13.13
C SER A 12 -12.15 8.97 -13.70
N PHE A 13 -11.22 9.92 -13.79
CA PHE A 13 -9.83 9.67 -14.20
C PHE A 13 -9.19 8.53 -13.40
N PHE A 14 -9.41 8.49 -12.09
CA PHE A 14 -8.84 7.43 -11.25
C PHE A 14 -9.53 6.07 -11.45
N VAL A 15 -10.82 6.07 -11.80
CA VAL A 15 -11.54 4.85 -12.20
C VAL A 15 -10.99 4.32 -13.53
N ASP A 16 -10.79 5.21 -14.50
CA ASP A 16 -10.23 4.85 -15.81
C ASP A 16 -8.79 4.36 -15.67
N HIS A 17 -8.00 5.00 -14.79
CA HIS A 17 -6.66 4.52 -14.44
C HIS A 17 -6.70 3.10 -13.85
N ALA A 18 -7.60 2.83 -12.90
CA ALA A 18 -7.74 1.51 -12.30
C ALA A 18 -8.18 0.44 -13.32
N ARG A 19 -8.89 0.83 -14.38
CA ARG A 19 -9.33 -0.05 -15.48
C ARG A 19 -8.33 -0.14 -16.63
N HIS A 20 -7.23 0.60 -16.55
CA HIS A 20 -6.24 0.61 -17.64
C HIS A 20 -5.68 -0.81 -17.85
N SER A 21 -5.69 -1.31 -19.09
CA SER A 21 -5.34 -2.70 -19.43
C SER A 21 -3.99 -3.13 -18.86
N ARG A 22 -2.95 -2.31 -18.99
CA ARG A 22 -1.61 -2.63 -18.46
C ARG A 22 -1.57 -2.90 -16.95
N LEU A 23 -2.47 -2.30 -16.17
CA LEU A 23 -2.62 -2.59 -14.74
C LEU A 23 -3.51 -3.82 -14.55
N LEU A 24 -4.68 -3.82 -15.18
CA LEU A 24 -5.70 -4.84 -14.97
C LEU A 24 -5.22 -6.21 -15.46
N ASP A 25 -4.52 -6.30 -16.58
CA ASP A 25 -3.96 -7.56 -17.07
C ASP A 25 -2.98 -8.17 -16.05
N SER A 26 -2.09 -7.34 -15.46
CA SER A 26 -1.19 -7.80 -14.39
C SER A 26 -1.94 -8.25 -13.13
N ILE A 27 -3.02 -7.57 -12.76
CA ILE A 27 -3.85 -7.94 -11.62
C ILE A 27 -4.57 -9.26 -11.88
N VAL A 28 -5.12 -9.44 -13.09
CA VAL A 28 -5.79 -10.69 -13.50
C VAL A 28 -4.80 -11.87 -13.52
N ASP A 29 -3.57 -11.66 -13.98
CA ASP A 29 -2.52 -12.67 -13.94
C ASP A 29 -2.15 -13.10 -12.52
N LEU A 30 -2.21 -12.16 -11.55
CA LEU A 30 -1.87 -12.42 -10.15
C LEU A 30 -3.03 -13.01 -9.32
N MET A 31 -4.28 -12.64 -9.63
CA MET A 31 -5.45 -12.94 -8.78
C MET A 31 -6.52 -13.78 -9.47
N GLY A 32 -6.45 -13.94 -10.79
CA GLY A 32 -7.53 -14.48 -11.62
C GLY A 32 -8.49 -13.38 -12.12
N PRO A 33 -9.46 -13.75 -13.00
CA PRO A 33 -10.27 -12.77 -13.72
C PRO A 33 -11.35 -12.09 -12.87
N ASP A 34 -11.72 -12.68 -11.74
CA ASP A 34 -12.83 -12.22 -10.90
C ASP A 34 -12.33 -11.21 -9.85
N VAL A 35 -12.00 -10.01 -10.30
CA VAL A 35 -11.49 -8.92 -9.44
C VAL A 35 -12.41 -7.72 -9.41
N LYS A 36 -12.35 -6.96 -8.34
CA LYS A 36 -13.03 -5.67 -8.19
C LYS A 36 -12.11 -4.63 -7.54
N LEU A 37 -12.34 -3.36 -7.88
CA LEU A 37 -11.70 -2.24 -7.20
C LEU A 37 -12.24 -2.16 -5.78
N PHE A 38 -11.33 -2.18 -4.79
CA PHE A 38 -11.67 -1.91 -3.39
C PHE A 38 -11.58 -0.41 -3.09
N GLY A 39 -10.51 0.24 -3.55
CA GLY A 39 -10.31 1.66 -3.34
C GLY A 39 -8.93 2.11 -3.81
N ASP A 40 -8.68 3.39 -3.63
CA ASP A 40 -7.40 3.99 -4.03
C ASP A 40 -6.96 5.10 -3.06
N GLN A 41 -5.67 5.38 -3.07
CA GLN A 41 -5.05 6.39 -2.20
C GLN A 41 -3.93 7.10 -2.95
N LEU A 42 -4.03 8.42 -3.04
CA LEU A 42 -2.96 9.25 -3.57
C LEU A 42 -2.07 9.71 -2.40
N PHE A 43 -0.84 9.22 -2.38
CA PHE A 43 0.16 9.56 -1.38
C PHE A 43 1.06 10.71 -1.85
N MET A 44 1.30 11.66 -0.98
CA MET A 44 2.18 12.82 -1.23
C MET A 44 3.09 12.99 -0.02
N LYS A 45 4.24 12.31 -0.01
CA LYS A 45 5.23 12.43 1.06
C LYS A 45 6.05 13.71 0.85
N PRO A 46 5.86 14.74 1.70
CA PRO A 46 6.56 16.02 1.54
C PRO A 46 8.05 15.91 1.93
N PRO A 47 8.86 16.92 1.63
CA PRO A 47 10.16 17.10 2.25
C PRO A 47 10.08 16.94 3.78
N GLY A 48 11.00 16.20 4.38
CA GLY A 48 10.97 15.89 5.81
C GLY A 48 9.83 14.97 6.25
N GLY A 49 9.07 14.42 5.30
CA GLY A 49 8.00 13.48 5.60
C GLY A 49 8.51 12.24 6.31
N ILE A 50 7.87 11.87 7.42
CA ILE A 50 8.28 10.74 8.25
C ILE A 50 7.97 9.39 7.58
N GLU A 51 8.57 8.36 8.09
CA GLU A 51 8.31 6.98 7.71
C GLU A 51 6.85 6.54 7.98
N LYS A 52 6.42 5.47 7.35
CA LYS A 52 5.31 4.63 7.77
C LYS A 52 5.89 3.31 8.23
N THR A 53 5.56 2.90 9.44
CA THR A 53 6.05 1.68 10.06
C THR A 53 5.57 0.41 9.34
N TYR A 54 6.16 -0.74 9.67
CA TYR A 54 5.74 -2.04 9.14
C TYR A 54 4.29 -2.36 9.43
N HIS A 55 3.58 -2.78 8.39
CA HIS A 55 2.19 -3.19 8.42
C HIS A 55 1.87 -4.14 7.26
N GLN A 56 0.67 -4.68 7.29
CA GLN A 56 0.00 -5.40 6.21
C GLN A 56 -1.29 -4.64 5.89
N ASP A 57 -1.66 -4.52 4.60
CA ASP A 57 -2.84 -3.75 4.20
C ASP A 57 -4.16 -4.43 4.59
N CYS A 58 -4.29 -5.76 4.36
CA CYS A 58 -5.54 -6.47 4.58
C CYS A 58 -6.10 -6.34 6.00
N PRO A 59 -5.29 -6.50 7.07
CA PRO A 59 -5.79 -6.28 8.44
C PRO A 59 -6.30 -4.85 8.69
N TYR A 60 -5.70 -3.85 8.03
CA TYR A 60 -6.17 -2.46 8.11
C TYR A 60 -7.50 -2.21 7.41
N PHE A 61 -7.79 -2.99 6.37
CA PHE A 61 -8.97 -2.77 5.54
C PHE A 61 -10.13 -3.70 5.89
N SER A 62 -9.97 -4.56 6.90
CA SER A 62 -11.03 -5.49 7.35
C SER A 62 -11.69 -6.22 6.18
N ILE A 63 -10.87 -6.89 5.33
CA ILE A 63 -11.32 -7.61 4.13
C ILE A 63 -11.28 -9.12 4.40
N GLU A 64 -12.37 -9.84 4.07
CA GLU A 64 -12.44 -11.29 4.20
C GLU A 64 -13.07 -11.94 2.94
N PRO A 65 -12.45 -12.97 2.32
CA PRO A 65 -11.07 -13.43 2.55
C PRO A 65 -10.02 -12.35 2.23
N MET A 66 -8.86 -12.39 2.91
CA MET A 66 -7.77 -11.41 2.77
C MET A 66 -7.01 -11.56 1.44
N ALA A 67 -7.74 -11.51 0.34
CA ALA A 67 -7.23 -11.69 -1.02
C ALA A 67 -7.25 -10.36 -1.77
N MET A 68 -6.20 -9.58 -1.60
CA MET A 68 -6.03 -8.25 -2.18
C MET A 68 -4.63 -8.09 -2.76
N ILE A 69 -4.53 -7.39 -3.89
CA ILE A 69 -3.28 -6.88 -4.47
C ILE A 69 -3.36 -5.37 -4.56
N THR A 70 -2.31 -4.72 -4.10
CA THR A 70 -2.12 -3.29 -4.29
C THR A 70 -1.18 -3.06 -5.48
N ALA A 71 -1.67 -2.31 -6.49
CA ALA A 71 -0.83 -1.71 -7.53
C ALA A 71 -0.39 -0.32 -7.05
N TRP A 72 0.91 -0.14 -6.84
CA TRP A 72 1.47 1.13 -6.40
C TRP A 72 2.25 1.79 -7.54
N VAL A 73 1.70 2.85 -8.13
CA VAL A 73 2.27 3.58 -9.26
C VAL A 73 3.06 4.78 -8.76
N ALA A 74 4.31 4.88 -9.18
CA ALA A 74 5.19 6.01 -8.89
C ALA A 74 4.83 7.20 -9.79
N LEU A 75 4.46 8.35 -9.22
CA LEU A 75 4.21 9.59 -9.95
C LEU A 75 5.46 10.48 -10.05
N ASP A 76 6.44 10.24 -9.18
CA ASP A 76 7.78 10.79 -9.22
C ASP A 76 8.80 9.63 -9.20
N ASP A 77 10.06 9.89 -9.51
CA ASP A 77 11.13 8.93 -9.24
C ASP A 77 11.16 8.60 -7.75
N VAL A 78 11.19 7.32 -7.43
CA VAL A 78 11.15 6.80 -6.05
C VAL A 78 12.49 6.16 -5.72
N THR A 79 13.13 6.68 -4.68
CA THR A 79 14.46 6.25 -4.20
C THR A 79 14.43 5.97 -2.70
N GLU A 80 15.46 5.36 -2.18
CA GLU A 80 15.60 5.18 -0.73
C GLU A 80 15.68 6.52 0.00
N GLU A 81 16.31 7.52 -0.63
CA GLU A 81 16.49 8.85 -0.05
C GLU A 81 15.16 9.61 0.11
N ASN A 82 14.23 9.48 -0.87
CA ASN A 82 12.92 10.14 -0.80
C ASN A 82 11.82 9.28 -0.19
N GLY A 83 12.19 8.14 0.40
CA GLY A 83 11.28 7.30 1.19
C GLY A 83 10.50 6.30 0.36
N CYS A 84 11.22 5.47 -0.40
CA CYS A 84 10.64 4.31 -1.09
C CYS A 84 9.94 3.37 -0.12
N MET A 85 9.18 2.46 -0.66
CA MET A 85 8.64 1.32 0.07
C MET A 85 9.73 0.25 0.25
N TYR A 86 9.70 -0.41 1.41
CA TYR A 86 10.47 -1.61 1.70
C TYR A 86 9.50 -2.76 1.96
N VAL A 87 9.82 -3.93 1.46
CA VAL A 87 9.00 -5.14 1.60
C VAL A 87 9.84 -6.29 2.15
N VAL A 88 9.17 -7.23 2.82
CA VAL A 88 9.76 -8.53 3.16
C VAL A 88 9.21 -9.56 2.17
N PRO A 89 9.99 -9.97 1.14
CA PRO A 89 9.52 -10.91 0.13
C PRO A 89 9.07 -12.24 0.71
N GLY A 90 7.87 -12.69 0.29
CA GLY A 90 7.27 -13.95 0.76
C GLY A 90 6.54 -13.87 2.09
N SER A 91 6.55 -12.73 2.79
CA SER A 91 5.88 -12.57 4.09
C SER A 91 4.36 -12.75 4.02
N HIS A 92 3.73 -12.49 2.87
CA HIS A 92 2.30 -12.76 2.68
C HIS A 92 1.90 -14.23 2.90
N LYS A 93 2.86 -15.18 2.78
CA LYS A 93 2.61 -16.62 2.95
C LYS A 93 2.44 -17.06 4.40
N ILE A 94 2.86 -16.22 5.35
CA ILE A 94 2.70 -16.52 6.79
C ILE A 94 1.32 -16.13 7.32
N GLY A 95 0.48 -15.48 6.50
CA GLY A 95 -0.84 -15.00 6.91
C GLY A 95 -0.82 -13.62 7.54
N ALA A 96 -1.93 -13.25 8.18
CA ALA A 96 -2.05 -12.01 8.92
C ALA A 96 -1.24 -12.07 10.22
N VAL A 97 -0.54 -10.98 10.50
CA VAL A 97 0.20 -10.77 11.76
C VAL A 97 -0.55 -9.74 12.59
N ASP A 98 -0.57 -9.91 13.88
CA ASP A 98 -1.21 -8.95 14.77
C ASP A 98 -0.48 -7.60 14.75
N HIS A 99 -1.23 -6.51 14.55
CA HIS A 99 -0.76 -5.14 14.58
C HIS A 99 -0.96 -4.53 15.95
N SER A 100 -0.42 -5.19 16.98
CA SER A 100 -0.71 -4.90 18.41
C SER A 100 0.20 -3.84 19.03
N GLU A 101 1.32 -3.50 18.39
CA GLU A 101 2.23 -2.52 18.95
C GLU A 101 1.85 -1.09 18.54
N PRO A 102 1.68 -0.16 19.51
CA PRO A 102 1.46 1.23 19.18
C PRO A 102 2.73 1.85 18.60
N TRP A 103 2.55 2.63 17.54
CA TRP A 103 3.61 3.42 16.93
C TRP A 103 3.23 4.90 16.98
N MET A 104 4.13 5.73 17.48
CA MET A 104 3.91 7.16 17.62
C MET A 104 5.13 7.97 17.21
N VAL A 105 4.91 8.98 16.35
CA VAL A 105 5.92 9.98 16.02
C VAL A 105 5.26 11.35 16.03
N GLY A 106 5.64 12.18 16.99
CA GLY A 106 4.97 13.46 17.24
C GLY A 106 3.50 13.25 17.61
N GLN A 107 2.59 13.84 16.84
CA GLN A 107 1.14 13.69 17.06
C GLN A 107 0.54 12.51 16.25
N ARG A 108 1.33 11.88 15.40
CA ARG A 108 0.86 10.75 14.59
C ARG A 108 0.83 9.48 15.43
N ARG A 109 -0.33 8.83 15.44
CA ARG A 109 -0.54 7.53 16.08
C ARG A 109 -0.90 6.50 15.02
N ASP A 110 -0.41 5.30 15.19
CA ASP A 110 -0.66 4.16 14.31
C ASP A 110 -0.39 2.86 15.07
N MET A 111 -0.76 1.72 14.48
CA MET A 111 -0.39 0.40 14.97
C MET A 111 0.65 -0.19 14.04
N LYS A 112 1.55 -1.00 14.55
CA LYS A 112 2.59 -1.68 13.77
C LYS A 112 2.64 -3.17 14.09
N ILE A 113 3.22 -3.92 13.16
CA ILE A 113 3.65 -5.31 13.40
C ILE A 113 4.80 -5.27 14.41
N PRO A 114 4.82 -6.16 15.43
CA PRO A 114 5.97 -6.31 16.33
C PRO A 114 7.28 -6.54 15.58
N ASP A 115 8.35 -5.88 16.00
CA ASP A 115 9.65 -5.98 15.31
C ASP A 115 10.18 -7.44 15.29
N SER A 116 9.81 -8.23 16.30
CA SER A 116 10.14 -9.67 16.39
C SER A 116 9.46 -10.53 15.30
N ALA A 117 8.41 -10.04 14.68
CA ALA A 117 7.69 -10.75 13.61
C ALA A 117 8.20 -10.36 12.19
N ILE A 118 9.25 -9.54 12.11
CA ILE A 118 9.76 -9.01 10.85
C ILE A 118 11.17 -9.55 10.59
N ASP A 119 11.35 -10.25 9.47
CA ASP A 119 12.69 -10.68 9.03
C ASP A 119 13.38 -9.55 8.24
N LEU A 120 14.04 -8.65 8.96
CA LEU A 120 14.73 -7.51 8.37
C LEU A 120 15.90 -7.91 7.44
N GLN A 121 16.47 -9.11 7.57
CA GLN A 121 17.54 -9.58 6.68
C GLN A 121 17.02 -9.82 5.25
N ARG A 122 15.73 -10.07 5.12
CA ARG A 122 15.06 -10.25 3.83
C ARG A 122 14.46 -8.96 3.28
N GLU A 123 14.56 -7.85 4.00
CA GLU A 123 14.02 -6.57 3.52
C GLU A 123 14.61 -6.17 2.15
N ARG A 124 13.76 -5.66 1.27
CA ARG A 124 14.16 -5.16 -0.05
C ARG A 124 13.51 -3.80 -0.31
N ALA A 125 14.32 -2.85 -0.76
CA ALA A 125 13.86 -1.55 -1.21
C ALA A 125 13.18 -1.66 -2.59
N ILE A 126 12.06 -0.98 -2.74
CA ILE A 126 11.33 -0.88 -4.01
C ILE A 126 11.55 0.52 -4.59
N THR A 127 12.58 0.64 -5.40
CA THR A 127 12.88 1.88 -6.15
C THR A 127 12.23 1.82 -7.52
N LEU A 128 11.65 2.93 -7.99
CA LEU A 128 10.91 3.00 -9.24
C LEU A 128 11.21 4.32 -9.96
N ARG A 129 11.24 4.30 -11.28
CA ARG A 129 11.11 5.52 -12.07
C ARG A 129 9.67 6.00 -12.09
N ALA A 130 9.46 7.29 -12.32
CA ALA A 130 8.14 7.85 -12.55
C ALA A 130 7.42 7.08 -13.68
N GLY A 131 6.16 6.71 -13.46
CA GLY A 131 5.37 5.83 -14.31
C GLY A 131 5.60 4.34 -14.08
N GLY A 132 6.58 3.95 -13.26
CA GLY A 132 6.77 2.56 -12.83
C GLY A 132 5.70 2.11 -11.84
N CYS A 133 5.44 0.81 -11.78
CA CYS A 133 4.46 0.21 -10.85
C CYS A 133 5.06 -0.99 -10.13
N SER A 134 4.75 -1.13 -8.85
CA SER A 134 4.99 -2.34 -8.07
C SER A 134 3.66 -2.95 -7.63
N PHE A 135 3.66 -4.28 -7.51
CA PHE A 135 2.50 -5.05 -7.04
C PHE A 135 2.86 -5.79 -5.76
N HIS A 136 2.00 -5.73 -4.77
CA HIS A 136 2.18 -6.51 -3.54
C HIS A 136 0.85 -7.03 -3.01
N HIS A 137 0.88 -8.22 -2.45
CA HIS A 137 -0.28 -8.82 -1.77
C HIS A 137 -0.58 -8.03 -0.49
N GLY A 138 -1.84 -7.88 -0.13
CA GLY A 138 -2.27 -7.15 1.06
C GLY A 138 -1.77 -7.72 2.39
N LEU A 139 -1.24 -8.94 2.38
CA LEU A 139 -0.54 -9.55 3.53
C LEU A 139 0.99 -9.44 3.45
N THR A 140 1.55 -8.74 2.46
CA THR A 140 2.99 -8.47 2.42
C THR A 140 3.35 -7.47 3.50
N GLN A 141 4.28 -7.85 4.38
CA GLN A 141 4.83 -6.93 5.37
C GLN A 141 5.64 -5.85 4.65
N HIS A 142 5.28 -4.59 4.87
CA HIS A 142 5.93 -3.48 4.22
C HIS A 142 5.92 -2.20 5.07
N ARG A 143 6.85 -1.33 4.76
CA ARG A 143 6.98 0.00 5.35
C ARG A 143 7.38 1.02 4.28
N SER A 144 7.42 2.31 4.60
CA SER A 144 8.08 3.30 3.74
C SER A 144 9.03 4.17 4.54
N GLY A 145 10.22 4.42 3.98
CA GLY A 145 11.23 5.27 4.59
C GLY A 145 10.83 6.74 4.72
N PRO A 146 11.59 7.55 5.48
CA PRO A 146 11.39 8.99 5.52
C PRO A 146 11.82 9.63 4.20
N ASN A 147 11.26 10.79 3.87
CA ASN A 147 11.72 11.62 2.76
C ASN A 147 12.77 12.60 3.26
N ARG A 148 14.03 12.39 2.89
CA ARG A 148 15.17 13.24 3.26
C ARG A 148 15.53 14.27 2.19
N THR A 149 14.75 14.31 1.09
CA THR A 149 14.95 15.24 -0.02
C THR A 149 14.14 16.51 0.15
N ASP A 150 14.40 17.49 -0.70
CA ASP A 150 13.69 18.77 -0.77
C ASP A 150 12.43 18.74 -1.69
N ARG A 151 12.09 17.57 -2.24
CA ARG A 151 10.96 17.39 -3.16
C ARG A 151 9.92 16.43 -2.60
N PHE A 152 8.69 16.56 -3.10
CA PHE A 152 7.64 15.59 -2.83
C PHE A 152 7.95 14.25 -3.49
N ARG A 153 7.56 13.15 -2.84
CA ARG A 153 7.46 11.82 -3.44
C ARG A 153 5.98 11.41 -3.47
N ARG A 154 5.43 11.38 -4.67
CA ARG A 154 4.01 11.06 -4.90
C ARG A 154 3.86 9.67 -5.50
N GLY A 155 2.78 9.01 -5.15
CA GLY A 155 2.41 7.71 -5.69
C GLY A 155 0.94 7.43 -5.48
N LEU A 156 0.37 6.67 -6.40
CA LEU A 156 -1.01 6.23 -6.38
C LEU A 156 -1.06 4.73 -6.06
N ALA A 157 -1.69 4.38 -4.95
CA ALA A 157 -2.01 3.00 -4.61
C ALA A 157 -3.45 2.71 -5.05
N THR A 158 -3.62 1.66 -5.85
CA THR A 158 -4.93 1.14 -6.27
C THR A 158 -5.06 -0.28 -5.74
N HIS A 159 -6.08 -0.52 -4.93
CA HIS A 159 -6.31 -1.79 -4.23
C HIS A 159 -7.38 -2.60 -4.96
N TYR A 160 -6.99 -3.80 -5.39
CA TYR A 160 -7.90 -4.75 -6.02
C TYR A 160 -8.10 -5.94 -5.09
N MET A 161 -9.32 -6.38 -4.93
CA MET A 161 -9.64 -7.60 -4.20
C MET A 161 -10.39 -8.58 -5.08
N THR A 162 -10.39 -9.86 -4.70
CA THR A 162 -11.19 -10.86 -5.44
C THR A 162 -12.68 -10.51 -5.34
N ALA A 163 -13.48 -10.88 -6.34
CA ALA A 163 -14.93 -10.64 -6.32
C ALA A 163 -15.61 -11.26 -5.09
N ARG A 164 -15.04 -12.34 -4.53
CA ARG A 164 -15.54 -13.03 -3.33
C ARG A 164 -15.22 -12.31 -2.03
N SER A 165 -14.15 -11.49 -1.99
CA SER A 165 -13.79 -10.74 -0.79
C SER A 165 -14.84 -9.69 -0.48
N GLN A 166 -15.14 -9.50 0.81
CA GLN A 166 -16.08 -8.51 1.31
C GLN A 166 -15.39 -7.65 2.36
N TRP A 167 -15.80 -6.41 2.44
CA TRP A 167 -15.42 -5.55 3.54
C TRP A 167 -16.28 -5.91 4.76
N THR A 168 -15.63 -6.16 5.90
CA THR A 168 -16.27 -6.59 7.15
C THR A 168 -16.13 -5.56 8.26
N GLY A 169 -15.55 -4.39 7.95
CA GLY A 169 -15.38 -3.29 8.92
C GLY A 169 -16.70 -2.71 9.39
N GLY A 170 -16.70 -2.14 10.58
CA GLY A 170 -17.86 -1.43 11.15
C GLY A 170 -18.06 -0.05 10.53
N PRO A 171 -19.23 0.59 10.76
CA PRO A 171 -19.54 1.90 10.22
C PRO A 171 -18.56 3.02 10.64
N ASP A 172 -17.80 2.81 11.70
CA ASP A 172 -16.83 3.76 12.23
C ASP A 172 -15.41 3.61 11.61
N GLU A 173 -15.21 2.65 10.69
CA GLU A 173 -13.91 2.37 10.04
C GLU A 173 -13.79 2.96 8.62
N GLN A 174 -14.72 3.84 8.23
CA GLN A 174 -14.73 4.48 6.90
C GLN A 174 -13.88 5.75 6.80
#